data_e2675b5baecacacebb09c90027d5c879
#
_entry.id   e2675b5baecacacebb09c90027d5c879
#
_cell.length_a   1.000
_cell.length_b   1.000
_cell.length_c   1.000
_cell.angle_alpha   90.00
_cell.angle_beta   90.00
_cell.angle_gamma   90.00
#
_symmetry.space_group_name_H-M   'P 1'
#
loop_
_entity.id
_entity.type
_entity.pdbx_description
1 polymer ?
#
loop_
_entity_poly.entity_id
_entity_poly.type
_entity_poly.pdbx_seq_one_letter_code
_entity_poly.pdbx_strand_id
1 'polypeptide(L)'
;MSELLPDEAAVAAPPEAGVDERATLASELGNFPDPITAAAVALQGPPTKRRGLGVLFWLSVGWIGLVVLLAVIAGVLHLPPPNHSVGKVAETPGLHHLLGTDLNGDDLFSRVVYGSRVSLIVGFFAIVLGLAVGGAVGLVAGYYRGRIESVLMSVVDILLAFPALVFALAIVTFLGRSIPDVTVTLGVLAIAPLARVVRGATIVYSQREFVLAARTLGATGRRIVLREVLPNVVPAGVSFGIIGVAVAMVAEGALSFLGLSVNPQQPSWGGLIAAGQVGLKHHPLVSLIPAAFLFVTVLALNFAGDVLRAKFDVREAAI
;
A
#
# COMPACT_ATOMS: atom_id res chain seq x y z
N MET A 1 -78.17 8.66 -25.78
CA MET A 1 -77.40 9.85 -25.45
C MET A 1 -75.94 9.45 -25.68
N SER A 2 -75.57 9.31 -26.83
CA SER A 2 -74.95 9.96 -28.01
C SER A 2 -73.96 11.06 -27.57
N GLU A 3 -72.82 11.02 -28.24
CA GLU A 3 -71.72 12.03 -28.29
C GLU A 3 -70.56 11.77 -27.36
N LEU A 4 -69.29 11.75 -27.79
CA LEU A 4 -68.56 12.24 -28.98
C LEU A 4 -67.20 11.55 -28.97
N LEU A 5 -66.85 10.88 -30.04
CA LEU A 5 -65.45 10.51 -30.31
C LEU A 5 -64.82 11.68 -31.09
N PRO A 6 -63.61 12.16 -30.71
CA PRO A 6 -62.88 13.10 -31.53
C PRO A 6 -62.10 12.39 -32.65
N ASP A 7 -62.25 13.01 -33.80
CA ASP A 7 -61.67 12.92 -35.10
C ASP A 7 -60.25 12.33 -35.21
N GLU A 8 -60.07 11.32 -36.07
CA GLU A 8 -58.77 10.85 -36.53
C GLU A 8 -58.07 11.95 -37.35
N ALA A 9 -57.16 12.64 -36.72
CA ALA A 9 -56.24 13.52 -37.44
C ALA A 9 -55.35 12.67 -38.38
N ALA A 10 -55.56 12.78 -39.68
CA ALA A 10 -54.78 12.16 -40.74
C ALA A 10 -53.28 12.49 -40.55
N VAL A 11 -52.53 11.44 -40.18
CA VAL A 11 -51.06 11.52 -40.19
C VAL A 11 -50.63 11.57 -41.66
N ALA A 12 -50.20 12.77 -42.09
CA ALA A 12 -49.59 12.98 -43.40
C ALA A 12 -48.37 12.12 -43.54
N ALA A 13 -48.32 11.27 -44.58
CA ALA A 13 -47.14 10.48 -44.90
C ALA A 13 -45.94 11.39 -45.12
N PRO A 14 -44.75 11.09 -44.59
CA PRO A 14 -43.56 11.87 -44.83
C PRO A 14 -43.24 11.91 -46.33
N PRO A 15 -42.71 13.03 -46.88
CA PRO A 15 -42.37 13.14 -48.31
C PRO A 15 -41.36 12.05 -48.66
N GLU A 16 -41.57 11.39 -49.81
CA GLU A 16 -40.62 10.40 -50.37
C GLU A 16 -39.32 11.07 -50.68
N ALA A 17 -38.27 10.78 -49.89
CA ALA A 17 -36.95 11.26 -50.15
C ALA A 17 -36.43 10.71 -51.48
N GLY A 18 -35.90 11.56 -52.32
CA GLY A 18 -35.40 11.26 -53.63
C GLY A 18 -34.31 10.15 -53.60
N VAL A 19 -34.17 9.38 -54.71
CA VAL A 19 -33.24 8.26 -54.79
C VAL A 19 -31.79 8.67 -54.45
N ASP A 20 -31.41 9.90 -54.77
CA ASP A 20 -30.10 10.46 -54.46
C ASP A 20 -29.91 10.74 -52.95
N GLU A 21 -30.92 11.17 -52.26
CA GLU A 21 -30.88 11.47 -50.80
C GLU A 21 -30.75 10.17 -49.99
N ARG A 22 -31.41 9.08 -50.45
CA ARG A 22 -31.28 7.74 -49.84
C ARG A 22 -29.90 7.13 -50.07
N ALA A 23 -29.27 7.35 -51.22
CA ALA A 23 -27.91 6.91 -51.53
C ALA A 23 -26.86 7.65 -50.68
N THR A 24 -27.08 8.95 -50.47
CA THR A 24 -26.19 9.78 -49.62
C THR A 24 -26.32 9.38 -48.14
N LEU A 25 -27.54 9.17 -47.62
CA LEU A 25 -27.78 8.69 -46.27
C LEU A 25 -27.21 7.28 -46.05
N ALA A 26 -27.30 6.40 -47.04
CA ALA A 26 -26.74 5.06 -46.97
C ALA A 26 -25.19 5.09 -46.94
N SER A 27 -24.56 6.03 -47.65
CA SER A 27 -23.11 6.20 -47.61
C SER A 27 -22.60 6.81 -46.31
N GLU A 28 -23.37 7.69 -45.69
CA GLU A 28 -23.06 8.26 -44.36
C GLU A 28 -23.29 7.24 -43.26
N LEU A 29 -24.37 6.44 -43.31
CA LEU A 29 -24.66 5.37 -42.33
C LEU A 29 -23.68 4.21 -42.44
N GLY A 30 -23.15 3.92 -43.63
CA GLY A 30 -22.12 2.86 -43.84
C GLY A 30 -20.79 3.20 -43.18
N ASN A 31 -20.54 4.44 -42.82
CA ASN A 31 -19.30 4.87 -42.17
C ASN A 31 -19.38 4.94 -40.64
N PHE A 32 -20.55 4.67 -40.05
CA PHE A 32 -20.67 4.53 -38.59
C PHE A 32 -20.23 3.13 -38.20
N PRO A 33 -19.25 2.99 -37.30
CA PRO A 33 -18.91 1.67 -36.75
C PRO A 33 -20.15 1.11 -36.03
N ASP A 34 -20.40 -0.18 -36.23
CA ASP A 34 -21.47 -0.90 -35.53
C ASP A 34 -21.53 -0.48 -34.06
N PRO A 35 -22.75 -0.24 -33.48
CA PRO A 35 -22.90 0.16 -32.08
C PRO A 35 -22.14 -0.75 -31.10
N ILE A 36 -22.00 -2.05 -31.45
CA ILE A 36 -21.23 -3.03 -30.70
C ILE A 36 -19.74 -2.74 -30.81
N THR A 37 -19.25 -2.43 -32.01
CA THR A 37 -17.84 -2.07 -32.26
C THR A 37 -17.50 -0.73 -31.62
N ALA A 38 -18.38 0.26 -31.72
CA ALA A 38 -18.22 1.57 -31.07
C ALA A 38 -18.22 1.43 -29.53
N ALA A 39 -19.10 0.62 -28.96
CA ALA A 39 -19.13 0.32 -27.53
C ALA A 39 -17.88 -0.47 -27.10
N ALA A 40 -17.42 -1.43 -27.89
CA ALA A 40 -16.18 -2.16 -27.61
C ALA A 40 -14.94 -1.26 -27.65
N VAL A 41 -14.87 -0.31 -28.62
CA VAL A 41 -13.78 0.68 -28.70
C VAL A 41 -13.87 1.70 -27.56
N ALA A 42 -15.07 2.11 -27.17
CA ALA A 42 -15.29 3.01 -26.02
C ALA A 42 -14.93 2.34 -24.68
N LEU A 43 -15.16 1.02 -24.56
CA LEU A 43 -14.75 0.22 -23.38
C LEU A 43 -13.25 -0.07 -23.35
N GLN A 44 -12.59 0.00 -24.50
CA GLN A 44 -11.13 -0.14 -24.59
C GLN A 44 -10.44 1.15 -24.23
N GLY A 45 -10.78 1.98 -23.37
CA GLY A 45 -10.12 3.22 -22.95
C GLY A 45 -8.86 3.61 -23.74
N PRO A 46 -8.42 4.84 -23.82
CA PRO A 46 -7.27 5.22 -24.63
C PRO A 46 -6.08 4.31 -24.27
N PRO A 47 -5.29 3.84 -25.28
CA PRO A 47 -4.15 2.96 -25.03
C PRO A 47 -3.28 3.59 -23.98
N THR A 48 -3.21 2.96 -22.82
CA THR A 48 -2.36 3.43 -21.73
C THR A 48 -0.93 3.38 -22.24
N LYS A 49 -0.38 4.54 -22.64
CA LYS A 49 1.06 4.67 -22.95
C LYS A 49 1.80 3.98 -21.82
N ARG A 50 2.62 2.99 -22.12
CA ARG A 50 3.57 2.40 -21.19
C ARG A 50 4.37 3.54 -20.59
N ARG A 51 3.92 4.08 -19.48
CA ARG A 51 4.69 5.06 -18.72
C ARG A 51 5.92 4.32 -18.23
N GLY A 52 7.07 4.66 -18.78
CA GLY A 52 8.35 4.23 -18.25
C GLY A 52 8.39 4.57 -16.75
N LEU A 53 9.19 3.85 -16.00
CA LEU A 53 9.45 4.16 -14.60
C LEU A 53 9.89 5.62 -14.53
N GLY A 54 9.01 6.52 -14.07
CA GLY A 54 9.24 7.96 -14.09
C GLY A 54 10.41 8.35 -13.18
N VAL A 55 10.95 9.55 -13.36
CA VAL A 55 12.03 10.13 -12.52
C VAL A 55 11.69 9.99 -11.03
N LEU A 56 10.43 10.20 -10.67
CA LEU A 56 9.97 10.12 -9.28
C LEU A 56 10.13 8.71 -8.67
N PHE A 57 9.95 7.65 -9.46
CA PHE A 57 10.21 6.27 -9.03
C PHE A 57 11.69 6.08 -8.68
N TRP A 58 12.59 6.52 -9.56
CA TRP A 58 14.03 6.36 -9.33
C TRP A 58 14.53 7.22 -8.16
N LEU A 59 13.96 8.41 -7.95
CA LEU A 59 14.21 9.23 -6.76
C LEU A 59 13.74 8.52 -5.49
N SER A 60 12.55 7.90 -5.52
CA SER A 60 12.02 7.14 -4.39
C SER A 60 12.89 5.92 -4.06
N VAL A 61 13.27 5.14 -5.07
CA VAL A 61 14.17 3.99 -4.89
C VAL A 61 15.55 4.43 -4.40
N GLY A 62 16.09 5.54 -4.96
CA GLY A 62 17.36 6.11 -4.52
C GLY A 62 17.32 6.55 -3.06
N TRP A 63 16.24 7.23 -2.64
CA TRP A 63 16.05 7.63 -1.24
C TRP A 63 15.95 6.43 -0.30
N ILE A 64 15.09 5.45 -0.62
CA ILE A 64 14.95 4.22 0.18
C ILE A 64 16.29 3.50 0.26
N GLY A 65 17.01 3.38 -0.87
CA GLY A 65 18.34 2.78 -0.90
C GLY A 65 19.34 3.52 -0.01
N LEU A 66 19.33 4.86 -0.02
CA LEU A 66 20.15 5.69 0.84
C LEU A 66 19.85 5.44 2.33
N VAL A 67 18.56 5.46 2.70
CA VAL A 67 18.14 5.24 4.10
C VAL A 67 18.50 3.84 4.56
N VAL A 68 18.30 2.81 3.74
CA VAL A 68 18.71 1.43 4.04
C VAL A 68 20.23 1.34 4.18
N LEU A 69 20.99 1.97 3.28
CA LEU A 69 22.45 2.00 3.36
C LEU A 69 22.91 2.63 4.67
N LEU A 70 22.40 3.81 5.02
CA LEU A 70 22.70 4.49 6.28
C LEU A 70 22.35 3.62 7.49
N ALA A 71 21.21 2.95 7.48
CA ALA A 71 20.80 2.02 8.52
C ALA A 71 21.78 0.85 8.70
N VAL A 72 22.27 0.27 7.60
CA VAL A 72 23.24 -0.84 7.63
C VAL A 72 24.60 -0.39 8.13
N ILE A 73 25.12 0.72 7.59
CA ILE A 73 26.48 1.19 7.89
C ILE A 73 26.55 2.06 9.18
N ALA A 74 25.42 2.32 9.85
CA ALA A 74 25.36 3.15 11.05
C ALA A 74 26.42 2.78 12.11
N GLY A 75 26.67 1.48 12.30
CA GLY A 75 27.68 0.98 13.25
C GLY A 75 29.15 1.19 12.80
N VAL A 76 29.37 1.48 11.52
CA VAL A 76 30.72 1.66 10.93
C VAL A 76 31.07 3.14 10.73
N LEU A 77 30.07 4.00 10.69
CA LEU A 77 30.19 5.44 10.39
C LEU A 77 30.89 6.27 11.47
N HIS A 78 31.41 5.64 12.56
CA HIS A 78 32.06 6.34 13.68
C HIS A 78 31.23 7.54 14.21
N LEU A 79 29.90 7.43 14.15
CA LEU A 79 29.00 8.43 14.71
C LEU A 79 29.05 8.37 16.24
N PRO A 80 28.82 9.51 16.93
CA PRO A 80 28.67 9.48 18.38
C PRO A 80 27.60 8.45 18.80
N PRO A 81 27.77 7.76 19.94
CA PRO A 81 26.73 6.87 20.44
C PRO A 81 25.39 7.61 20.57
N PRO A 82 24.26 7.03 20.13
CA PRO A 82 22.99 7.73 19.99
C PRO A 82 22.35 8.18 21.32
N ASN A 83 22.90 7.74 22.45
CA ASN A 83 22.42 8.08 23.79
C ASN A 83 23.56 8.66 24.66
N HIS A 84 24.46 9.41 24.05
CA HIS A 84 25.56 10.05 24.75
C HIS A 84 25.50 11.54 24.46
N SER A 85 25.36 12.35 25.51
CA SER A 85 25.36 13.79 25.36
C SER A 85 26.77 14.26 24.92
N VAL A 86 26.81 14.94 23.77
CA VAL A 86 28.03 15.39 23.09
C VAL A 86 28.10 16.90 22.95
N GLY A 87 26.98 17.58 23.21
CA GLY A 87 26.85 19.03 23.02
C GLY A 87 25.91 19.68 24.04
N LYS A 88 25.62 20.96 23.85
CA LYS A 88 24.59 21.65 24.63
C LYS A 88 23.22 21.17 24.21
N VAL A 89 22.23 21.37 25.08
CA VAL A 89 20.85 21.04 24.83
C VAL A 89 20.30 21.84 23.65
N ALA A 90 19.74 21.13 22.66
CA ALA A 90 19.06 21.71 21.50
C ALA A 90 19.90 22.73 20.72
N GLU A 91 21.18 22.43 20.51
CA GLU A 91 22.04 23.24 19.62
C GLU A 91 21.49 23.23 18.20
N THR A 92 21.60 24.37 17.53
CA THR A 92 21.21 24.48 16.10
C THR A 92 22.21 23.74 15.21
N PRO A 93 21.76 23.30 14.00
CA PRO A 93 22.65 22.69 13.00
C PRO A 93 23.94 23.53 12.77
N GLY A 94 25.09 22.86 12.77
CA GLY A 94 26.39 23.49 12.61
C GLY A 94 27.49 22.50 12.19
N LEU A 95 28.74 22.98 12.12
CA LEU A 95 29.87 22.14 11.65
C LEU A 95 30.23 20.99 12.61
N HIS A 96 29.98 21.16 13.90
CA HIS A 96 30.23 20.09 14.89
C HIS A 96 29.07 19.11 15.00
N HIS A 97 27.84 19.58 14.83
CA HIS A 97 26.63 18.80 14.87
C HIS A 97 25.78 19.10 13.63
N LEU A 98 25.86 18.27 12.60
CA LEU A 98 25.24 18.51 11.26
C LEU A 98 23.76 18.85 11.34
N LEU A 99 23.00 18.15 12.19
CA LEU A 99 21.57 18.38 12.43
C LEU A 99 21.29 19.01 13.81
N GLY A 100 22.34 19.46 14.51
CA GLY A 100 22.22 19.94 15.86
C GLY A 100 22.14 18.83 16.90
N THR A 101 21.74 19.19 18.13
CA THR A 101 21.53 18.24 19.23
C THR A 101 20.07 18.22 19.67
N ASP A 102 19.70 17.17 20.36
CA ASP A 102 18.35 17.03 20.92
C ASP A 102 18.20 17.68 22.31
N LEU A 103 17.08 17.46 22.99
CA LEU A 103 16.78 17.99 24.31
C LEU A 103 17.64 17.39 25.44
N ASN A 104 18.42 16.35 25.16
CA ASN A 104 19.37 15.73 26.08
C ASN A 104 20.82 16.12 25.75
N GLY A 105 21.05 16.87 24.66
CA GLY A 105 22.38 17.16 24.13
C GLY A 105 22.98 16.03 23.30
N ASP A 106 22.18 15.03 22.91
CA ASP A 106 22.62 13.93 22.04
C ASP A 106 22.66 14.41 20.58
N ASP A 107 23.63 13.89 19.78
CA ASP A 107 23.75 14.27 18.36
C ASP A 107 22.53 13.80 17.55
N LEU A 108 21.79 14.76 16.99
CA LEU A 108 20.53 14.46 16.29
C LEU A 108 20.76 13.70 14.97
N PHE A 109 21.89 13.96 14.25
CA PHE A 109 22.21 13.21 13.03
C PHE A 109 22.46 11.73 13.34
N SER A 110 23.28 11.46 14.36
CA SER A 110 23.51 10.09 14.83
C SER A 110 22.18 9.40 15.18
N ARG A 111 21.33 10.06 15.97
CA ARG A 111 20.04 9.49 16.40
C ARG A 111 19.11 9.23 15.22
N VAL A 112 19.06 10.09 14.23
CA VAL A 112 18.26 9.89 13.01
C VAL A 112 18.77 8.70 12.19
N VAL A 113 20.11 8.56 12.05
CA VAL A 113 20.72 7.42 11.34
C VAL A 113 20.47 6.09 12.07
N TYR A 114 20.72 6.04 13.39
CA TYR A 114 20.41 4.84 14.18
C TYR A 114 18.90 4.58 14.25
N GLY A 115 18.08 5.63 14.29
CA GLY A 115 16.62 5.55 14.30
C GLY A 115 16.05 4.96 13.01
N SER A 116 16.70 5.22 11.86
CA SER A 116 16.29 4.61 10.60
C SER A 116 16.35 3.09 10.66
N ARG A 117 17.37 2.51 11.32
CA ARG A 117 17.51 1.06 11.51
C ARG A 117 16.30 0.48 12.24
N VAL A 118 15.91 1.09 13.35
CA VAL A 118 14.79 0.61 14.18
C VAL A 118 13.48 0.74 13.41
N SER A 119 13.18 1.92 12.84
CA SER A 119 11.94 2.17 12.12
C SER A 119 11.80 1.27 10.88
N LEU A 120 12.89 1.02 10.13
CA LEU A 120 12.88 0.10 8.97
C LEU A 120 12.70 -1.36 9.39
N ILE A 121 13.39 -1.82 10.45
CA ILE A 121 13.26 -3.19 10.96
C ILE A 121 11.81 -3.43 11.39
N VAL A 122 11.27 -2.55 12.23
CA VAL A 122 9.90 -2.68 12.74
C VAL A 122 8.91 -2.67 11.56
N GLY A 123 8.98 -1.68 10.66
CA GLY A 123 8.08 -1.56 9.53
C GLY A 123 8.15 -2.76 8.58
N PHE A 124 9.36 -3.16 8.18
CA PHE A 124 9.56 -4.25 7.23
C PHE A 124 9.13 -5.61 7.80
N PHE A 125 9.62 -5.99 8.98
CA PHE A 125 9.32 -7.31 9.54
C PHE A 125 7.87 -7.43 10.03
N ALA A 126 7.22 -6.35 10.46
CA ALA A 126 5.79 -6.34 10.72
C ALA A 126 4.99 -6.72 9.46
N ILE A 127 5.34 -6.15 8.31
CA ILE A 127 4.66 -6.46 7.07
C ILE A 127 5.01 -7.85 6.53
N VAL A 128 6.24 -8.30 6.69
CA VAL A 128 6.62 -9.70 6.36
C VAL A 128 5.77 -10.68 7.17
N LEU A 129 5.60 -10.45 8.48
CA LEU A 129 4.73 -11.27 9.33
C LEU A 129 3.27 -11.20 8.87
N GLY A 130 2.75 -9.99 8.63
CA GLY A 130 1.40 -9.77 8.12
C GLY A 130 1.14 -10.45 6.78
N LEU A 131 2.09 -10.40 5.83
CA LEU A 131 2.02 -11.09 4.54
C LEU A 131 2.13 -12.61 4.67
N ALA A 132 3.01 -13.11 5.54
CA ALA A 132 3.15 -14.54 5.74
C ALA A 132 1.85 -15.16 6.27
N VAL A 133 1.29 -14.59 7.33
CA VAL A 133 0.08 -15.12 7.97
C VAL A 133 -1.18 -14.68 7.21
N GLY A 134 -1.36 -13.38 7.00
CA GLY A 134 -2.51 -12.82 6.30
C GLY A 134 -2.57 -13.27 4.84
N GLY A 135 -1.42 -13.34 4.15
CA GLY A 135 -1.31 -13.85 2.80
C GLY A 135 -1.73 -15.33 2.71
N ALA A 136 -1.28 -16.17 3.64
CA ALA A 136 -1.72 -17.57 3.70
C ALA A 136 -3.23 -17.69 3.94
N VAL A 137 -3.79 -16.93 4.88
CA VAL A 137 -5.22 -16.89 5.17
C VAL A 137 -5.99 -16.41 3.93
N GLY A 138 -5.57 -15.32 3.29
CA GLY A 138 -6.19 -14.77 2.08
C GLY A 138 -6.14 -15.74 0.89
N LEU A 139 -5.00 -16.40 0.68
CA LEU A 139 -4.81 -17.39 -0.37
C LEU A 139 -5.75 -18.60 -0.20
N VAL A 140 -5.82 -19.15 1.02
CA VAL A 140 -6.71 -20.28 1.33
C VAL A 140 -8.18 -19.88 1.20
N ALA A 141 -8.58 -18.75 1.77
CA ALA A 141 -9.94 -18.24 1.70
C ALA A 141 -10.38 -17.96 0.27
N GLY A 142 -9.53 -17.30 -0.53
CA GLY A 142 -9.84 -16.94 -1.92
C GLY A 142 -9.93 -18.15 -2.87
N TYR A 143 -9.15 -19.20 -2.62
CA TYR A 143 -9.15 -20.39 -3.48
C TYR A 143 -10.26 -21.37 -3.13
N TYR A 144 -10.40 -21.76 -1.84
CA TYR A 144 -11.36 -22.81 -1.46
C TYR A 144 -12.78 -22.29 -1.32
N ARG A 145 -12.99 -21.00 -1.10
CA ARG A 145 -14.30 -20.34 -1.01
C ARG A 145 -15.30 -21.03 -0.04
N GLY A 146 -16.54 -20.62 -0.09
CA GLY A 146 -17.63 -21.21 0.67
C GLY A 146 -17.43 -21.13 2.19
N ARG A 147 -17.60 -22.24 2.91
CA ARG A 147 -17.52 -22.30 4.37
C ARG A 147 -16.13 -21.96 4.92
N ILE A 148 -15.07 -22.40 4.22
CA ILE A 148 -13.67 -22.09 4.62
C ILE A 148 -13.43 -20.59 4.54
N GLU A 149 -13.81 -19.97 3.44
CA GLU A 149 -13.75 -18.53 3.27
C GLU A 149 -14.53 -17.79 4.36
N SER A 150 -15.80 -18.20 4.59
CA SER A 150 -16.65 -17.55 5.59
C SER A 150 -16.02 -17.58 6.99
N VAL A 151 -15.51 -18.72 7.42
CA VAL A 151 -14.88 -18.85 8.76
C VAL A 151 -13.60 -18.00 8.85
N LEU A 152 -12.70 -18.11 7.85
CA LEU A 152 -11.45 -17.37 7.87
C LEU A 152 -11.68 -15.86 7.81
N MET A 153 -12.61 -15.40 6.96
CA MET A 153 -12.92 -13.98 6.86
C MET A 153 -13.66 -13.47 8.09
N SER A 154 -14.50 -14.26 8.75
CA SER A 154 -15.09 -13.87 10.02
C SER A 154 -14.03 -13.58 11.09
N VAL A 155 -12.97 -14.39 11.17
CA VAL A 155 -11.84 -14.11 12.09
C VAL A 155 -11.12 -12.81 11.69
N VAL A 156 -10.88 -12.59 10.39
CA VAL A 156 -10.30 -11.35 9.88
C VAL A 156 -11.18 -10.15 10.19
N ASP A 157 -12.50 -10.29 10.07
CA ASP A 157 -13.47 -9.24 10.35
C ASP A 157 -13.53 -8.88 11.85
N ILE A 158 -13.40 -9.88 12.74
CA ILE A 158 -13.27 -9.66 14.19
C ILE A 158 -12.02 -8.83 14.48
N LEU A 159 -10.87 -9.15 13.87
CA LEU A 159 -9.64 -8.37 14.07
C LEU A 159 -9.81 -6.91 13.61
N LEU A 160 -10.56 -6.67 12.55
CA LEU A 160 -10.81 -5.32 12.02
C LEU A 160 -11.92 -4.56 12.74
N ALA A 161 -12.73 -5.23 13.52
CA ALA A 161 -13.76 -4.59 14.35
C ALA A 161 -13.15 -3.78 15.53
N PHE A 162 -11.93 -4.13 15.95
CA PHE A 162 -11.23 -3.37 16.96
C PHE A 162 -10.57 -2.12 16.38
N PRO A 163 -10.66 -0.96 17.05
CA PRO A 163 -9.86 0.20 16.68
C PRO A 163 -8.37 -0.16 16.74
N ALA A 164 -7.67 0.00 15.59
CA ALA A 164 -6.30 -0.51 15.41
C ALA A 164 -5.33 -0.06 16.52
N LEU A 165 -5.35 1.23 16.90
CA LEU A 165 -4.49 1.74 17.98
C LEU A 165 -4.82 1.13 19.33
N VAL A 166 -6.12 0.95 19.67
CA VAL A 166 -6.53 0.34 20.95
C VAL A 166 -6.08 -1.12 21.01
N PHE A 167 -6.21 -1.83 19.89
CA PHE A 167 -5.75 -3.21 19.79
C PHE A 167 -4.23 -3.31 19.90
N ALA A 168 -3.48 -2.40 19.23
CA ALA A 168 -2.03 -2.31 19.37
C ALA A 168 -1.59 -2.04 20.82
N LEU A 169 -2.25 -1.10 21.52
CA LEU A 169 -1.98 -0.79 22.91
C LEU A 169 -2.16 -2.02 23.81
N ALA A 170 -3.24 -2.77 23.60
CA ALA A 170 -3.49 -4.00 24.35
C ALA A 170 -2.36 -5.00 24.16
N ILE A 171 -1.97 -5.29 22.89
CA ILE A 171 -0.93 -6.28 22.58
C ILE A 171 0.42 -5.85 23.17
N VAL A 172 0.86 -4.60 22.95
CA VAL A 172 2.16 -4.10 23.44
C VAL A 172 2.23 -4.14 24.95
N THR A 173 1.12 -3.88 25.64
CA THR A 173 1.09 -3.93 27.11
C THR A 173 1.37 -5.34 27.64
N PHE A 174 0.98 -6.38 26.91
CA PHE A 174 1.24 -7.78 27.27
C PHE A 174 2.61 -8.28 26.81
N LEU A 175 3.03 -7.94 25.58
CA LEU A 175 4.27 -8.43 25.00
C LEU A 175 5.50 -7.68 25.51
N GLY A 176 5.41 -6.36 25.66
CA GLY A 176 6.52 -5.50 26.04
C GLY A 176 6.87 -4.46 24.96
N ARG A 177 8.04 -3.79 25.13
CA ARG A 177 8.50 -2.66 24.30
C ARG A 177 9.84 -2.92 23.62
N SER A 178 10.22 -4.17 23.44
CA SER A 178 11.39 -4.50 22.62
C SER A 178 11.07 -4.35 21.13
N ILE A 179 12.09 -4.24 20.30
CA ILE A 179 11.92 -4.18 18.83
C ILE A 179 11.08 -5.39 18.34
N PRO A 180 11.34 -6.64 18.75
CA PRO A 180 10.51 -7.77 18.38
C PRO A 180 9.06 -7.65 18.83
N ASP A 181 8.79 -7.17 20.06
CA ASP A 181 7.43 -7.06 20.61
C ASP A 181 6.57 -6.07 19.79
N VAL A 182 7.13 -4.89 19.50
CA VAL A 182 6.46 -3.88 18.68
C VAL A 182 6.29 -4.38 17.24
N THR A 183 7.29 -5.08 16.70
CA THR A 183 7.22 -5.70 15.37
C THR A 183 6.09 -6.72 15.28
N VAL A 184 5.99 -7.63 16.25
CA VAL A 184 4.91 -8.63 16.31
C VAL A 184 3.56 -7.94 16.45
N THR A 185 3.45 -6.94 17.31
CA THR A 185 2.22 -6.17 17.51
C THR A 185 1.71 -5.58 16.19
N LEU A 186 2.56 -4.84 15.49
CA LEU A 186 2.21 -4.23 14.21
C LEU A 186 1.99 -5.28 13.11
N GLY A 187 2.73 -6.40 13.17
CA GLY A 187 2.56 -7.53 12.28
C GLY A 187 1.18 -8.19 12.41
N VAL A 188 0.70 -8.38 13.64
CA VAL A 188 -0.65 -8.90 13.92
C VAL A 188 -1.73 -7.96 13.36
N LEU A 189 -1.56 -6.65 13.52
CA LEU A 189 -2.47 -5.67 12.92
C LEU A 189 -2.49 -5.72 11.40
N ALA A 190 -1.34 -6.02 10.78
CA ALA A 190 -1.20 -6.11 9.33
C ALA A 190 -1.83 -7.39 8.72
N ILE A 191 -2.10 -8.44 9.53
CA ILE A 191 -2.67 -9.71 9.04
C ILE A 191 -3.99 -9.47 8.33
N ALA A 192 -4.91 -8.74 8.95
CA ALA A 192 -6.28 -8.61 8.45
C ALA A 192 -6.38 -7.82 7.13
N PRO A 193 -5.79 -6.62 6.96
CA PRO A 193 -5.82 -5.93 5.68
C PRO A 193 -5.11 -6.70 4.56
N LEU A 194 -3.96 -7.35 4.86
CA LEU A 194 -3.23 -8.13 3.87
C LEU A 194 -3.96 -9.41 3.48
N ALA A 195 -4.66 -10.06 4.40
CA ALA A 195 -5.52 -11.21 4.09
C ALA A 195 -6.62 -10.83 3.10
N ARG A 196 -7.27 -9.67 3.27
CA ARG A 196 -8.30 -9.18 2.34
C ARG A 196 -7.74 -8.90 0.95
N VAL A 197 -6.59 -8.26 0.86
CA VAL A 197 -5.93 -7.95 -0.42
C VAL A 197 -5.55 -9.23 -1.16
N VAL A 198 -4.86 -10.15 -0.49
CA VAL A 198 -4.42 -11.42 -1.07
C VAL A 198 -5.62 -12.30 -1.45
N ARG A 199 -6.69 -12.31 -0.64
CA ARG A 199 -7.95 -13.01 -0.99
C ARG A 199 -8.53 -12.45 -2.29
N GLY A 200 -8.63 -11.13 -2.43
CA GLY A 200 -9.14 -10.49 -3.65
C GLY A 200 -8.36 -10.91 -4.90
N ALA A 201 -7.04 -10.82 -4.86
CA ALA A 201 -6.16 -11.28 -5.94
C ALA A 201 -6.34 -12.78 -6.21
N THR A 202 -6.40 -13.62 -5.17
CA THR A 202 -6.56 -15.07 -5.31
C THR A 202 -7.86 -15.43 -6.02
N ILE A 203 -8.96 -14.74 -5.73
CA ILE A 203 -10.26 -14.95 -6.38
C ILE A 203 -10.12 -14.70 -7.89
N VAL A 204 -9.48 -13.63 -8.30
CA VAL A 204 -9.27 -13.29 -9.72
C VAL A 204 -8.42 -14.35 -10.40
N TYR A 205 -7.25 -14.67 -9.86
CA TYR A 205 -6.34 -15.63 -10.48
C TYR A 205 -6.87 -17.07 -10.50
N SER A 206 -7.67 -17.48 -9.51
CA SER A 206 -8.25 -18.82 -9.45
C SER A 206 -9.28 -19.11 -10.54
N GLN A 207 -9.75 -18.08 -11.26
CA GLN A 207 -10.72 -18.17 -12.36
C GLN A 207 -10.06 -18.08 -13.75
N ARG A 208 -8.75 -17.88 -13.82
CA ARG A 208 -8.01 -17.75 -15.09
C ARG A 208 -7.93 -19.10 -15.82
N GLU A 209 -7.82 -19.04 -17.14
CA GLU A 209 -7.80 -20.20 -18.05
C GLU A 209 -6.70 -21.21 -17.71
N PHE A 210 -5.51 -20.76 -17.32
CA PHE A 210 -4.42 -21.66 -16.94
C PHE A 210 -4.76 -22.51 -15.70
N VAL A 211 -5.55 -21.98 -14.75
CA VAL A 211 -6.03 -22.74 -13.59
C VAL A 211 -7.09 -23.77 -14.01
N LEU A 212 -7.99 -23.41 -14.93
CA LEU A 212 -8.97 -24.31 -15.49
C LEU A 212 -8.30 -25.46 -16.26
N ALA A 213 -7.32 -25.14 -17.11
CA ALA A 213 -6.50 -26.13 -17.80
C ALA A 213 -5.78 -27.09 -16.85
N ALA A 214 -5.17 -26.56 -15.76
CA ALA A 214 -4.53 -27.40 -14.75
C ALA A 214 -5.53 -28.36 -14.07
N ARG A 215 -6.77 -27.92 -13.83
CA ARG A 215 -7.85 -28.77 -13.27
C ARG A 215 -8.27 -29.87 -14.24
N THR A 216 -8.44 -29.57 -15.53
CA THR A 216 -8.82 -30.59 -16.56
C THR A 216 -7.72 -31.63 -16.74
N LEU A 217 -6.46 -31.26 -16.53
CA LEU A 217 -5.31 -32.19 -16.51
C LEU A 217 -5.18 -32.99 -15.20
N GLY A 218 -6.13 -32.85 -14.25
CA GLY A 218 -6.15 -33.64 -13.02
C GLY A 218 -5.23 -33.12 -11.91
N ALA A 219 -4.76 -31.86 -11.98
CA ALA A 219 -3.94 -31.28 -10.91
C ALA A 219 -4.73 -31.16 -9.60
N THR A 220 -4.10 -31.56 -8.49
CA THR A 220 -4.70 -31.43 -7.15
C THR A 220 -4.80 -29.95 -6.72
N GLY A 221 -5.81 -29.61 -5.91
CA GLY A 221 -6.01 -28.24 -5.42
C GLY A 221 -4.76 -27.63 -4.77
N ARG A 222 -4.02 -28.40 -3.96
CA ARG A 222 -2.75 -27.96 -3.35
C ARG A 222 -1.69 -27.59 -4.41
N ARG A 223 -1.57 -28.42 -5.46
CA ARG A 223 -0.64 -28.16 -6.56
C ARG A 223 -1.01 -26.87 -7.29
N ILE A 224 -2.29 -26.68 -7.58
CA ILE A 224 -2.82 -25.48 -8.24
C ILE A 224 -2.52 -24.25 -7.38
N VAL A 225 -2.85 -24.26 -6.08
CA VAL A 225 -2.61 -23.14 -5.17
C VAL A 225 -1.13 -22.75 -5.14
N LEU A 226 -0.23 -23.72 -4.95
CA LEU A 226 1.20 -23.42 -4.73
C LEU A 226 1.97 -23.15 -6.03
N ARG A 227 1.58 -23.70 -7.16
CA ARG A 227 2.34 -23.59 -8.40
C ARG A 227 1.72 -22.66 -9.43
N GLU A 228 0.39 -22.54 -9.43
CA GLU A 228 -0.30 -21.74 -10.43
C GLU A 228 -0.81 -20.41 -9.85
N VAL A 229 -1.44 -20.43 -8.67
CA VAL A 229 -2.09 -19.25 -8.09
C VAL A 229 -1.10 -18.40 -7.30
N LEU A 230 -0.38 -18.99 -6.35
CA LEU A 230 0.54 -18.27 -5.45
C LEU A 230 1.58 -17.41 -6.20
N PRO A 231 2.31 -17.91 -7.23
CA PRO A 231 3.32 -17.08 -7.92
C PRO A 231 2.72 -15.84 -8.60
N ASN A 232 1.44 -15.91 -9.00
CA ASN A 232 0.73 -14.80 -9.62
C ASN A 232 0.13 -13.82 -8.60
N VAL A 233 -0.20 -14.28 -7.40
CA VAL A 233 -0.75 -13.45 -6.31
C VAL A 233 0.36 -12.72 -5.53
N VAL A 234 1.54 -13.32 -5.41
CA VAL A 234 2.70 -12.73 -4.67
C VAL A 234 3.03 -11.31 -5.13
N PRO A 235 3.10 -10.97 -6.42
CA PRO A 235 3.39 -9.61 -6.86
C PRO A 235 2.38 -8.58 -6.34
N ALA A 236 1.09 -8.90 -6.35
CA ALA A 236 0.05 -8.03 -5.79
C ALA A 236 0.23 -7.86 -4.28
N GLY A 237 0.44 -8.96 -3.54
CA GLY A 237 0.71 -8.94 -2.11
C GLY A 237 1.95 -8.10 -1.74
N VAL A 238 3.04 -8.25 -2.47
CA VAL A 238 4.30 -7.51 -2.25
C VAL A 238 4.11 -6.02 -2.53
N SER A 239 3.40 -5.64 -3.60
CA SER A 239 3.12 -4.23 -3.91
C SER A 239 2.36 -3.54 -2.79
N PHE A 240 1.32 -4.19 -2.25
CA PHE A 240 0.60 -3.71 -1.07
C PHE A 240 1.47 -3.73 0.18
N GLY A 241 2.35 -4.73 0.31
CA GLY A 241 3.30 -4.82 1.40
C GLY A 241 4.24 -3.62 1.48
N ILE A 242 4.74 -3.11 0.35
CA ILE A 242 5.61 -1.92 0.33
C ILE A 242 4.89 -0.70 0.90
N ILE A 243 3.63 -0.48 0.49
CA ILE A 243 2.79 0.58 1.06
C ILE A 243 2.53 0.29 2.56
N GLY A 244 2.31 -0.97 2.90
CA GLY A 244 2.12 -1.42 4.28
C GLY A 244 3.30 -1.09 5.19
N VAL A 245 4.56 -1.16 4.70
CA VAL A 245 5.74 -0.74 5.47
C VAL A 245 5.63 0.72 5.88
N ALA A 246 5.23 1.62 4.97
CA ALA A 246 5.01 3.02 5.29
C ALA A 246 3.94 3.20 6.39
N VAL A 247 2.82 2.48 6.28
CA VAL A 247 1.75 2.50 7.29
C VAL A 247 2.24 1.99 8.64
N ALA A 248 3.03 0.90 8.67
CA ALA A 248 3.58 0.34 9.89
C ALA A 248 4.57 1.30 10.57
N MET A 249 5.40 2.03 9.82
CA MET A 249 6.30 3.05 10.37
C MET A 249 5.53 4.23 10.99
N VAL A 250 4.44 4.67 10.37
CA VAL A 250 3.57 5.72 10.94
C VAL A 250 2.85 5.20 12.20
N ALA A 251 2.40 3.95 12.18
CA ALA A 251 1.76 3.34 13.35
C ALA A 251 2.74 3.17 14.54
N GLU A 252 4.01 2.82 14.26
CA GLU A 252 5.08 2.81 15.27
C GLU A 252 5.26 4.21 15.88
N GLY A 253 5.26 5.25 15.04
CA GLY A 253 5.30 6.64 15.49
C GLY A 253 4.13 7.01 16.40
N ALA A 254 2.91 6.60 16.06
CA ALA A 254 1.72 6.81 16.90
C ALA A 254 1.83 6.11 18.27
N LEU A 255 2.34 4.87 18.29
CA LEU A 255 2.64 4.17 19.55
C LEU A 255 3.72 4.88 20.38
N SER A 256 4.71 5.49 19.73
CA SER A 256 5.75 6.29 20.38
C SER A 256 5.17 7.50 21.11
N PHE A 257 4.21 8.21 20.50
CA PHE A 257 3.50 9.32 21.16
C PHE A 257 2.74 8.89 22.41
N LEU A 258 2.25 7.65 22.43
CA LEU A 258 1.58 7.08 23.59
C LEU A 258 2.54 6.47 24.62
N GLY A 259 3.87 6.60 24.36
CA GLY A 259 4.91 6.05 25.23
C GLY A 259 4.97 4.52 25.23
N LEU A 260 4.39 3.86 24.22
CA LEU A 260 4.25 2.40 24.12
C LEU A 260 4.97 1.80 22.89
N SER A 261 5.86 2.55 22.26
CA SER A 261 6.75 2.02 21.23
C SER A 261 8.05 1.46 21.82
N VAL A 262 9.05 1.30 21.01
CA VAL A 262 10.38 0.78 21.37
C VAL A 262 11.00 1.59 22.51
N ASN A 263 11.82 0.92 23.35
CA ASN A 263 12.51 1.56 24.45
C ASN A 263 13.23 2.85 23.99
N PRO A 264 13.12 3.99 24.69
CA PRO A 264 13.77 5.26 24.36
C PRO A 264 15.30 5.18 24.17
N GLN A 265 15.95 4.17 24.75
CA GLN A 265 17.37 3.89 24.54
C GLN A 265 17.67 3.37 23.12
N GLN A 266 16.69 2.91 22.40
CA GLN A 266 16.78 2.49 20.99
C GLN A 266 16.04 3.51 20.15
N PRO A 267 16.73 4.54 19.61
CA PRO A 267 16.06 5.59 18.85
C PRO A 267 15.30 5.00 17.66
N SER A 268 14.05 5.41 17.49
CA SER A 268 13.28 5.27 16.26
C SER A 268 12.84 6.64 15.80
N TRP A 269 12.50 6.83 14.54
CA TRP A 269 12.03 8.14 14.08
C TRP A 269 10.78 8.59 14.82
N GLY A 270 9.84 7.66 15.06
CA GLY A 270 8.65 7.94 15.85
C GLY A 270 8.98 8.35 17.28
N GLY A 271 9.91 7.63 17.92
CA GLY A 271 10.41 7.96 19.26
C GLY A 271 11.09 9.32 19.34
N LEU A 272 11.90 9.68 18.34
CA LEU A 272 12.56 11.00 18.27
C LEU A 272 11.55 12.13 18.12
N ILE A 273 10.54 11.96 17.27
CA ILE A 273 9.46 12.94 17.09
C ILE A 273 8.71 13.13 18.40
N ALA A 274 8.35 12.05 19.07
CA ALA A 274 7.63 12.09 20.34
C ALA A 274 8.46 12.74 21.45
N ALA A 275 9.76 12.42 21.56
CA ALA A 275 10.67 13.01 22.54
C ALA A 275 10.87 14.52 22.33
N GLY A 276 10.97 14.95 21.06
CA GLY A 276 11.13 16.38 20.72
C GLY A 276 9.86 17.22 20.90
N GLN A 277 8.68 16.61 21.07
CA GLN A 277 7.41 17.32 21.23
C GLN A 277 7.41 18.31 22.39
N VAL A 278 8.07 17.96 23.49
CA VAL A 278 8.15 18.83 24.70
C VAL A 278 8.83 20.16 24.37
N GLY A 279 9.82 20.14 23.48
CA GLY A 279 10.58 21.33 23.07
C GLY A 279 10.02 22.06 21.84
N LEU A 280 8.89 21.63 21.26
CA LEU A 280 8.42 22.06 19.95
C LEU A 280 8.26 23.59 19.80
N LYS A 281 7.89 24.31 20.87
CA LYS A 281 7.72 25.78 20.85
C LYS A 281 9.04 26.54 20.75
N HIS A 282 10.12 26.01 21.31
CA HIS A 282 11.41 26.71 21.41
C HIS A 282 12.49 26.10 20.51
N HIS A 283 12.41 24.77 20.28
CA HIS A 283 13.38 23.98 19.51
C HIS A 283 12.66 23.06 18.50
N PRO A 284 11.92 23.62 17.52
CA PRO A 284 11.10 22.83 16.60
C PRO A 284 11.91 21.85 15.75
N LEU A 285 13.17 22.15 15.46
CA LEU A 285 14.03 21.30 14.62
C LEU A 285 14.26 19.92 15.21
N VAL A 286 14.25 19.78 16.55
CA VAL A 286 14.44 18.48 17.22
C VAL A 286 13.36 17.45 16.81
N SER A 287 12.12 17.90 16.63
CA SER A 287 11.02 17.04 16.13
C SER A 287 10.88 17.07 14.61
N LEU A 288 11.06 18.23 13.98
CA LEU A 288 10.82 18.39 12.54
C LEU A 288 11.83 17.65 11.68
N ILE A 289 13.09 17.54 12.11
CA ILE A 289 14.11 16.79 11.36
C ILE A 289 13.75 15.30 11.25
N PRO A 290 13.56 14.54 12.34
CA PRO A 290 13.16 13.14 12.21
C PRO A 290 11.79 12.98 11.55
N ALA A 291 10.86 13.94 11.72
CA ALA A 291 9.59 13.94 11.01
C ALA A 291 9.77 14.09 9.49
N ALA A 292 10.70 14.92 9.03
CA ALA A 292 11.01 15.06 7.61
C ALA A 292 11.58 13.75 7.03
N PHE A 293 12.51 13.09 7.74
CA PHE A 293 13.04 11.78 7.31
C PHE A 293 11.94 10.72 7.22
N LEU A 294 11.07 10.63 8.22
CA LEU A 294 9.92 9.73 8.20
C LEU A 294 8.98 10.07 7.03
N PHE A 295 8.62 11.34 6.87
CA PHE A 295 7.72 11.81 5.82
C PHE A 295 8.22 11.47 4.41
N VAL A 296 9.48 11.81 4.11
CA VAL A 296 10.08 11.54 2.79
C VAL A 296 10.17 10.03 2.54
N THR A 297 10.48 9.23 3.57
CA THR A 297 10.55 7.78 3.44
C THR A 297 9.17 7.16 3.21
N VAL A 298 8.15 7.59 3.94
CA VAL A 298 6.75 7.18 3.73
C VAL A 298 6.29 7.56 2.33
N LEU A 299 6.59 8.77 1.88
CA LEU A 299 6.25 9.24 0.53
C LEU A 299 6.95 8.39 -0.54
N ALA A 300 8.24 8.11 -0.37
CA ALA A 300 9.02 7.29 -1.30
C ALA A 300 8.49 5.85 -1.38
N LEU A 301 8.14 5.24 -0.23
CA LEU A 301 7.55 3.90 -0.18
C LEU A 301 6.19 3.86 -0.89
N ASN A 302 5.34 4.86 -0.68
CA ASN A 302 4.05 4.94 -1.36
C ASN A 302 4.22 5.05 -2.88
N PHE A 303 5.06 5.98 -3.37
CA PHE A 303 5.31 6.12 -4.81
C PHE A 303 5.92 4.85 -5.42
N ALA A 304 6.88 4.23 -4.75
CA ALA A 304 7.46 2.97 -5.22
C ALA A 304 6.42 1.84 -5.28
N GLY A 305 5.58 1.72 -4.26
CA GLY A 305 4.50 0.75 -4.17
C GLY A 305 3.44 0.95 -5.25
N ASP A 306 3.00 2.19 -5.49
CA ASP A 306 1.99 2.52 -6.51
C ASP A 306 2.48 2.22 -7.93
N VAL A 307 3.74 2.57 -8.26
CA VAL A 307 4.33 2.25 -9.56
C VAL A 307 4.47 0.75 -9.75
N LEU A 308 4.87 0.02 -8.71
CA LEU A 308 4.97 -1.44 -8.77
C LEU A 308 3.60 -2.07 -8.98
N ARG A 309 2.59 -1.62 -8.24
CA ARG A 309 1.19 -2.05 -8.39
C ARG A 309 0.69 -1.83 -9.81
N ALA A 310 0.82 -0.61 -10.34
CA ALA A 310 0.41 -0.29 -11.70
C ALA A 310 1.10 -1.16 -12.77
N LYS A 311 2.37 -1.54 -12.55
CA LYS A 311 3.10 -2.42 -13.46
C LYS A 311 2.59 -3.86 -13.45
N PHE A 312 2.14 -4.34 -12.30
CA PHE A 312 1.56 -5.68 -12.18
C PHE A 312 0.13 -5.72 -12.72
N ASP A 313 -0.70 -4.67 -12.45
CA ASP A 313 -2.07 -4.56 -12.98
C ASP A 313 -2.09 -4.55 -14.54
N VAL A 314 -1.12 -3.86 -15.19
CA VAL A 314 -1.00 -3.86 -16.67
C VAL A 314 -0.62 -5.24 -17.23
N ARG A 315 0.10 -6.05 -16.47
CA ARG A 315 0.43 -7.42 -16.87
C ARG A 315 -0.81 -8.34 -16.84
N GLU A 316 -1.76 -8.05 -15.95
CA GLU A 316 -3.03 -8.77 -15.84
C GLU A 316 -3.96 -8.52 -17.03
N ALA A 317 -3.95 -7.31 -17.60
CA ALA A 317 -4.77 -6.94 -18.76
C ALA A 317 -4.22 -7.48 -20.08
N ALA A 318 -2.98 -7.96 -20.13
CA ALA A 318 -2.29 -8.42 -21.34
C ALA A 318 -2.23 -9.97 -21.47
N ILE A 319 -2.79 -10.70 -20.51
CA ILE A 319 -2.93 -12.18 -20.49
C ILE A 319 -4.41 -12.53 -20.44
#